data_3063c680e7a54f4976437e51607d9672
#
_entry.id   3063c680e7a54f4976437e51607d9672
#
_cell.length_a   1.000
_cell.length_b   1.000
_cell.length_c   1.000
_cell.angle_alpha   90.00
_cell.angle_beta   90.00
_cell.angle_gamma   90.00
#
_symmetry.space_group_name_H-M   'P 1'
#
loop_
_entity.id
_entity.type
_entity.pdbx_description
1 polymer ?
#
loop_
_entity_poly.entity_id
_entity_poly.type
_entity_poly.pdbx_seq_one_letter_code
_entity_poly.pdbx_strand_id
1 'polypeptide(L)'
;AVTCEAGILIADLEQAVRADQVVSGGQEILMYPSTRDIATIGGFIAGGYAGAGSVRNGILKDAGNVTMIRVVTLEESPQVIELHGADIQKVHHAYGTNGIITALTLRLKPAIDWVHHIGLFESYSDALRFGCEATIAIGSRIDAFLITAVERRIAPYYTASFGDRFPTNKDAVFSMVNPDHLSEWRVLLAKHGGTESM
;
A
#
# COMPACT_ATOMS: atom_id res chain seq x y z
N ALA A 1 10.08 1.21 -14.01
CA ALA A 1 8.63 1.18 -14.33
C ALA A 1 8.27 -0.15 -14.94
N VAL A 2 7.03 -0.57 -14.82
CA VAL A 2 6.49 -1.76 -15.44
C VAL A 2 5.22 -1.41 -16.22
N THR A 3 5.08 -1.97 -17.43
CA THR A 3 3.83 -1.93 -18.20
C THR A 3 3.18 -3.30 -18.13
N CYS A 4 1.91 -3.33 -17.79
CA CYS A 4 1.15 -4.59 -17.65
C CYS A 4 -0.30 -4.45 -18.13
N GLU A 5 -0.94 -5.57 -18.36
CA GLU A 5 -2.37 -5.63 -18.64
C GLU A 5 -3.19 -5.40 -17.38
N ALA A 6 -4.37 -4.77 -17.52
CA ALA A 6 -5.22 -4.41 -16.40
C ALA A 6 -5.75 -5.62 -15.62
N GLY A 7 -5.82 -6.79 -16.24
CA GLY A 7 -6.34 -8.03 -15.63
C GLY A 7 -5.35 -8.79 -14.74
N ILE A 8 -4.06 -8.40 -14.70
CA ILE A 8 -3.09 -9.08 -13.85
C ILE A 8 -3.44 -8.89 -12.37
N LEU A 9 -3.33 -9.96 -11.57
CA LEU A 9 -3.44 -9.85 -10.11
C LEU A 9 -2.27 -9.04 -9.55
N ILE A 10 -2.55 -8.21 -8.56
CA ILE A 10 -1.52 -7.36 -7.95
C ILE A 10 -0.44 -8.20 -7.28
N ALA A 11 -0.80 -9.34 -6.68
CA ALA A 11 0.17 -10.26 -6.10
C ALA A 11 1.13 -10.84 -7.14
N ASP A 12 0.61 -11.24 -8.32
CA ASP A 12 1.42 -11.78 -9.42
C ASP A 12 2.35 -10.71 -10.01
N LEU A 13 1.84 -9.48 -10.16
CA LEU A 13 2.63 -8.34 -10.60
C LEU A 13 3.78 -8.05 -9.63
N GLU A 14 3.49 -8.00 -8.32
CA GLU A 14 4.49 -7.77 -7.27
C GLU A 14 5.56 -8.88 -7.29
N GLN A 15 5.15 -10.13 -7.40
CA GLN A 15 6.07 -11.26 -7.50
C GLN A 15 6.98 -11.14 -8.74
N ALA A 16 6.41 -10.78 -9.89
CA ALA A 16 7.17 -10.64 -11.14
C ALA A 16 8.21 -9.51 -11.05
N VAL A 17 7.86 -8.34 -10.53
CA VAL A 17 8.80 -7.22 -10.42
C VAL A 17 9.87 -7.44 -9.35
N ARG A 18 9.57 -8.21 -8.30
CA ARG A 18 10.58 -8.62 -7.31
C ARG A 18 11.55 -9.65 -7.84
N ALA A 19 11.08 -10.55 -8.71
CA ALA A 19 11.94 -11.56 -9.35
C ALA A 19 12.80 -11.00 -10.49
N ASP A 20 12.46 -9.83 -11.03
CA ASP A 20 13.19 -9.19 -12.12
C ASP A 20 14.57 -8.69 -11.63
N GLN A 21 15.63 -9.25 -12.21
CA GLN A 21 17.03 -8.96 -11.87
C GLN A 21 17.62 -7.76 -12.64
N VAL A 22 16.82 -7.00 -13.39
CA VAL A 22 17.26 -5.76 -14.05
C VAL A 22 17.82 -4.76 -13.02
N VAL A 23 17.26 -4.76 -11.81
CA VAL A 23 17.80 -4.04 -10.66
C VAL A 23 18.20 -5.07 -9.60
N SER A 24 19.43 -5.00 -9.13
CA SER A 24 19.91 -5.87 -8.05
C SER A 24 19.01 -5.75 -6.82
N GLY A 25 18.53 -6.89 -6.31
CA GLY A 25 17.57 -6.93 -5.20
C GLY A 25 16.11 -6.83 -5.60
N GLY A 26 15.80 -6.74 -6.91
CA GLY A 26 14.42 -6.64 -7.42
C GLY A 26 13.80 -5.25 -7.23
N GLN A 27 12.55 -5.14 -7.65
CA GLN A 27 11.74 -3.92 -7.53
C GLN A 27 10.40 -4.22 -6.87
N GLU A 28 9.73 -3.19 -6.37
CA GLU A 28 8.38 -3.29 -5.77
C GLU A 28 7.43 -2.24 -6.35
N ILE A 29 6.13 -2.54 -6.35
CA ILE A 29 5.08 -1.56 -6.63
C ILE A 29 4.91 -0.62 -5.43
N LEU A 30 4.46 0.61 -5.70
CA LEU A 30 4.44 1.67 -4.68
C LEU A 30 3.34 1.53 -3.66
N MET A 31 2.24 0.85 -4.03
CA MET A 31 1.09 0.64 -3.15
C MET A 31 0.15 -0.44 -3.68
N TYR A 32 -0.62 -1.04 -2.78
CA TYR A 32 -1.65 -2.03 -3.11
C TYR A 32 -2.80 -2.01 -2.07
N PRO A 33 -4.00 -2.46 -2.46
CA PRO A 33 -5.13 -2.57 -1.54
C PRO A 33 -4.95 -3.75 -0.57
N SER A 34 -5.72 -3.79 0.51
CA SER A 34 -5.77 -4.95 1.43
C SER A 34 -6.19 -6.26 0.74
N THR A 35 -6.85 -6.15 -0.40
CA THR A 35 -7.29 -7.26 -1.25
C THR A 35 -6.25 -7.66 -2.32
N ARG A 36 -4.96 -7.36 -2.11
CA ARG A 36 -3.86 -7.56 -3.07
C ARG A 36 -3.90 -8.92 -3.78
N ASP A 37 -4.21 -9.98 -3.06
CA ASP A 37 -4.12 -11.35 -3.55
C ASP A 37 -5.26 -11.75 -4.50
N ILE A 38 -6.34 -10.96 -4.53
CA ILE A 38 -7.53 -11.20 -5.37
C ILE A 38 -7.90 -10.01 -6.26
N ALA A 39 -7.29 -8.86 -6.05
CA ALA A 39 -7.55 -7.66 -6.84
C ALA A 39 -6.67 -7.59 -8.08
N THR A 40 -7.25 -7.17 -9.21
CA THR A 40 -6.49 -6.82 -10.41
C THR A 40 -5.97 -5.39 -10.32
N ILE A 41 -4.85 -5.12 -11.00
CA ILE A 41 -4.28 -3.77 -11.00
C ILE A 41 -5.21 -2.76 -11.68
N GLY A 42 -5.87 -3.12 -12.77
CA GLY A 42 -6.84 -2.26 -13.45
C GLY A 42 -8.05 -1.96 -12.57
N GLY A 43 -8.55 -2.95 -11.82
CA GLY A 43 -9.62 -2.75 -10.84
C GLY A 43 -9.21 -1.83 -9.70
N PHE A 44 -7.97 -1.93 -9.23
CA PHE A 44 -7.43 -1.02 -8.21
C PHE A 44 -7.32 0.42 -8.72
N ILE A 45 -6.89 0.64 -9.96
CA ILE A 45 -6.84 1.98 -10.56
C ILE A 45 -8.25 2.53 -10.80
N ALA A 46 -9.18 1.69 -11.27
CA ALA A 46 -10.54 2.12 -11.59
C ALA A 46 -11.38 2.47 -10.35
N GLY A 47 -11.20 1.78 -9.22
CA GLY A 47 -12.04 1.93 -8.02
C GLY A 47 -11.29 2.30 -6.75
N GLY A 48 -9.97 2.16 -6.72
CA GLY A 48 -9.14 2.46 -5.56
C GLY A 48 -8.70 3.92 -5.49
N TYR A 49 -8.22 4.32 -4.34
CA TYR A 49 -7.71 5.67 -4.09
C TYR A 49 -6.33 5.64 -3.43
N ALA A 50 -6.16 4.78 -2.44
CA ALA A 50 -4.97 4.58 -1.64
C ALA A 50 -4.89 3.14 -1.16
N GLY A 51 -3.79 2.76 -0.53
CA GLY A 51 -3.59 1.44 0.04
C GLY A 51 -2.34 1.37 0.91
N ALA A 52 -1.90 0.17 1.25
CA ALA A 52 -0.58 -0.04 1.82
C ALA A 52 0.48 0.58 0.89
N GLY A 53 1.43 1.30 1.45
CA GLY A 53 2.41 2.09 0.69
C GLY A 53 2.06 3.57 0.54
N SER A 54 0.78 3.97 0.69
CA SER A 54 0.38 5.37 0.50
C SER A 54 0.97 6.31 1.53
N VAL A 55 1.21 5.86 2.75
CA VAL A 55 1.87 6.67 3.80
C VAL A 55 3.27 7.14 3.39
N ARG A 56 3.92 6.39 2.52
CA ARG A 56 5.28 6.64 2.01
C ARG A 56 5.29 7.27 0.61
N ASN A 57 4.36 6.90 -0.24
CA ASN A 57 4.41 7.16 -1.67
C ASN A 57 3.29 8.10 -2.17
N GLY A 58 2.44 8.59 -1.27
CA GLY A 58 1.23 9.32 -1.64
C GLY A 58 0.12 8.39 -2.12
N ILE A 59 -0.91 8.95 -2.74
CA ILE A 59 -2.07 8.22 -3.24
C ILE A 59 -1.94 7.88 -4.73
N LEU A 60 -2.81 7.02 -5.24
CA LEU A 60 -2.74 6.56 -6.65
C LEU A 60 -2.73 7.70 -7.67
N LYS A 61 -3.51 8.76 -7.41
CA LYS A 61 -3.62 9.90 -8.33
C LYS A 61 -2.44 10.86 -8.30
N ASP A 62 -1.53 10.73 -7.33
CA ASP A 62 -0.38 11.63 -7.24
C ASP A 62 0.52 11.44 -8.47
N ALA A 63 1.00 12.56 -8.98
CA ALA A 63 1.75 12.58 -10.24
C ALA A 63 2.96 11.62 -10.20
N GLY A 64 3.06 10.77 -11.21
CA GLY A 64 4.17 9.85 -11.38
C GLY A 64 3.99 8.47 -10.72
N ASN A 65 2.93 8.22 -9.95
CA ASN A 65 2.64 6.88 -9.44
C ASN A 65 2.12 5.97 -10.54
N VAL A 66 1.18 6.47 -11.35
CA VAL A 66 0.77 5.86 -12.62
C VAL A 66 1.20 6.79 -13.74
N THR A 67 1.93 6.30 -14.73
CA THR A 67 2.53 7.14 -15.78
C THR A 67 1.85 7.01 -17.14
N MET A 68 1.09 5.93 -17.36
CA MET A 68 0.27 5.73 -18.55
C MET A 68 -0.94 4.84 -18.21
N ILE A 69 -2.07 5.12 -18.83
CA ILE A 69 -3.24 4.22 -18.85
C ILE A 69 -3.74 4.12 -20.29
N ARG A 70 -3.87 2.88 -20.78
CA ARG A 70 -4.52 2.58 -22.06
C ARG A 70 -5.98 2.24 -21.80
N VAL A 71 -6.87 2.88 -22.53
CA VAL A 71 -8.33 2.79 -22.34
C VAL A 71 -9.01 2.52 -23.66
N VAL A 72 -10.05 1.69 -23.62
CA VAL A 72 -11.07 1.62 -24.67
C VAL A 72 -12.21 2.55 -24.28
N THR A 73 -12.54 3.52 -25.13
CA THR A 73 -13.62 4.48 -24.87
C THR A 73 -15.00 3.84 -24.97
N LEU A 74 -16.04 4.46 -24.39
CA LEU A 74 -17.42 3.92 -24.34
C LEU A 74 -18.36 4.58 -25.35
N GLU A 75 -17.84 5.26 -26.35
CA GLU A 75 -18.63 5.87 -27.42
C GLU A 75 -19.12 4.82 -28.45
N GLU A 76 -20.03 5.24 -29.35
CA GLU A 76 -20.62 4.37 -30.36
C GLU A 76 -19.56 3.70 -31.26
N SER A 77 -18.46 4.39 -31.54
CA SER A 77 -17.28 3.86 -32.25
C SER A 77 -16.09 3.86 -31.30
N PRO A 78 -15.88 2.80 -30.51
CA PRO A 78 -14.86 2.77 -29.48
C PRO A 78 -13.44 3.00 -30.02
N GLN A 79 -12.68 3.83 -29.34
CA GLN A 79 -11.28 4.11 -29.67
C GLN A 79 -10.37 3.55 -28.59
N VAL A 80 -9.18 3.13 -28.99
CA VAL A 80 -8.10 2.79 -28.06
C VAL A 80 -7.21 4.03 -27.93
N ILE A 81 -7.14 4.60 -26.72
CA ILE A 81 -6.34 5.79 -26.44
C ILE A 81 -5.36 5.52 -25.30
N GLU A 82 -4.25 6.24 -25.30
CA GLU A 82 -3.30 6.27 -24.19
C GLU A 82 -3.35 7.63 -23.49
N LEU A 83 -3.52 7.58 -22.17
CA LEU A 83 -3.60 8.73 -21.30
C LEU A 83 -2.30 8.87 -20.51
N HIS A 84 -1.76 10.08 -20.45
CA HIS A 84 -0.52 10.40 -19.75
C HIS A 84 -0.70 11.64 -18.88
N GLY A 85 0.15 11.80 -17.86
CA GLY A 85 0.17 12.99 -17.02
C GLY A 85 -1.19 13.30 -16.40
N ALA A 86 -1.69 14.53 -16.58
CA ALA A 86 -2.98 14.94 -16.01
C ALA A 86 -4.19 14.22 -16.60
N ASP A 87 -4.09 13.71 -17.83
CA ASP A 87 -5.20 13.03 -18.50
C ASP A 87 -5.55 11.68 -17.85
N ILE A 88 -4.62 11.07 -17.13
CA ILE A 88 -4.87 9.86 -16.31
C ILE A 88 -6.06 10.06 -15.37
N GLN A 89 -6.24 11.27 -14.86
CA GLN A 89 -7.34 11.59 -13.94
C GLN A 89 -8.74 11.44 -14.55
N LYS A 90 -8.85 11.38 -15.87
CA LYS A 90 -10.14 11.18 -16.58
C LYS A 90 -10.73 9.79 -16.35
N VAL A 91 -9.91 8.81 -16.01
CA VAL A 91 -10.33 7.40 -15.82
C VAL A 91 -9.95 6.83 -14.45
N HIS A 92 -9.01 7.47 -13.75
CA HIS A 92 -8.65 7.07 -12.40
C HIS A 92 -9.84 7.27 -11.45
N HIS A 93 -10.13 6.25 -10.63
CA HIS A 93 -11.24 6.25 -9.66
C HIS A 93 -12.61 6.59 -10.28
N ALA A 94 -12.80 6.28 -11.56
CA ALA A 94 -14.03 6.53 -12.31
C ALA A 94 -14.95 5.29 -12.40
N TYR A 95 -14.61 4.19 -11.74
CA TYR A 95 -15.40 2.95 -11.70
C TYR A 95 -15.78 2.39 -13.09
N GLY A 96 -14.96 2.64 -14.10
CA GLY A 96 -15.21 2.21 -15.48
C GLY A 96 -16.25 3.02 -16.24
N THR A 97 -16.78 4.13 -15.67
CA THR A 97 -17.80 4.96 -16.33
C THR A 97 -17.29 5.78 -17.50
N ASN A 98 -15.96 5.99 -17.57
CA ASN A 98 -15.31 6.83 -18.59
C ASN A 98 -14.48 6.02 -19.60
N GLY A 99 -14.48 4.69 -19.50
CA GLY A 99 -13.73 3.81 -20.36
C GLY A 99 -13.27 2.52 -19.66
N ILE A 100 -12.84 1.56 -20.43
CA ILE A 100 -12.34 0.26 -19.96
C ILE A 100 -10.82 0.30 -19.99
N ILE A 101 -10.18 0.22 -18.82
CA ILE A 101 -8.73 0.15 -18.70
C ILE A 101 -8.25 -1.22 -19.20
N THR A 102 -7.32 -1.24 -20.15
CA THR A 102 -6.77 -2.47 -20.74
C THR A 102 -5.31 -2.69 -20.40
N ALA A 103 -4.53 -1.62 -20.26
CA ALA A 103 -3.12 -1.69 -19.84
C ALA A 103 -2.74 -0.43 -19.07
N LEU A 104 -1.65 -0.51 -18.31
CA LEU A 104 -1.13 0.63 -17.56
C LEU A 104 0.36 0.50 -17.31
N THR A 105 1.02 1.64 -17.09
CA THR A 105 2.41 1.71 -16.69
C THR A 105 2.53 2.30 -15.30
N LEU A 106 3.17 1.55 -14.40
CA LEU A 106 3.41 1.92 -13.01
C LEU A 106 4.87 2.27 -12.78
N ARG A 107 5.09 3.23 -11.88
CA ARG A 107 6.41 3.46 -11.30
C ARG A 107 6.74 2.34 -10.32
N LEU A 108 8.01 1.94 -10.31
CA LEU A 108 8.59 1.00 -9.35
C LEU A 108 9.66 1.68 -8.50
N LYS A 109 9.98 1.07 -7.36
CA LYS A 109 11.13 1.41 -6.50
C LYS A 109 11.95 0.14 -6.24
N PRO A 110 13.21 0.25 -5.77
CA PRO A 110 13.92 -0.90 -5.24
C PRO A 110 13.10 -1.60 -4.17
N ALA A 111 13.06 -2.94 -4.21
CA ALA A 111 12.31 -3.73 -3.26
C ALA A 111 12.93 -3.66 -1.86
N ILE A 112 12.08 -3.65 -0.84
CA ILE A 112 12.45 -3.73 0.56
C ILE A 112 11.75 -4.98 1.15
N ASP A 113 12.49 -5.75 1.95
CA ASP A 113 11.92 -6.87 2.71
C ASP A 113 11.30 -6.36 4.01
N TRP A 114 10.11 -5.79 3.85
CA TRP A 114 9.37 -5.15 4.93
C TRP A 114 9.11 -6.09 6.10
N VAL A 115 9.48 -5.68 7.31
CA VAL A 115 9.17 -6.40 8.54
C VAL A 115 7.74 -6.09 8.97
N HIS A 116 6.90 -7.14 9.01
CA HIS A 116 5.56 -7.03 9.58
C HIS A 116 5.66 -6.95 11.10
N HIS A 117 5.12 -5.89 11.67
CA HIS A 117 5.23 -5.57 13.08
C HIS A 117 3.86 -5.23 13.67
N ILE A 118 3.58 -5.72 14.87
CA ILE A 118 2.39 -5.38 15.66
C ILE A 118 2.84 -4.75 16.98
N GLY A 119 2.58 -3.46 17.11
CA GLY A 119 2.72 -2.75 18.39
C GLY A 119 1.41 -2.81 19.17
N LEU A 120 1.48 -3.17 20.46
CA LEU A 120 0.34 -3.27 21.37
C LEU A 120 0.34 -2.11 22.36
N PHE A 121 -0.84 -1.56 22.64
CA PHE A 121 -1.04 -0.40 23.51
C PHE A 121 -2.18 -0.63 24.50
N GLU A 122 -2.06 0.01 25.67
CA GLU A 122 -3.12 0.00 26.69
C GLU A 122 -4.29 0.93 26.31
N SER A 123 -4.06 1.96 25.50
CA SER A 123 -5.09 2.87 25.03
C SER A 123 -4.95 3.17 23.53
N TYR A 124 -6.09 3.29 22.86
CA TYR A 124 -6.15 3.71 21.46
C TYR A 124 -5.56 5.10 21.22
N SER A 125 -5.67 6.00 22.20
CA SER A 125 -5.05 7.32 22.13
C SER A 125 -3.53 7.25 22.02
N ASP A 126 -2.88 6.34 22.73
CA ASP A 126 -1.43 6.17 22.66
C ASP A 126 -1.02 5.49 21.34
N ALA A 127 -1.80 4.52 20.86
CA ALA A 127 -1.63 3.95 19.54
C ALA A 127 -1.71 5.01 18.43
N LEU A 128 -2.68 5.93 18.51
CA LEU A 128 -2.81 7.04 17.56
C LEU A 128 -1.63 8.02 17.65
N ARG A 129 -1.20 8.41 18.85
CA ARG A 129 -0.04 9.30 19.03
C ARG A 129 1.23 8.70 18.45
N PHE A 130 1.45 7.41 18.71
CA PHE A 130 2.54 6.67 18.10
C PHE A 130 2.44 6.69 16.57
N GLY A 131 1.28 6.31 16.00
CA GLY A 131 1.07 6.27 14.56
C GLY A 131 1.27 7.62 13.89
N CYS A 132 0.81 8.72 14.52
CA CYS A 132 1.02 10.08 14.02
C CYS A 132 2.51 10.46 14.02
N GLU A 133 3.24 10.24 15.13
CA GLU A 133 4.66 10.56 15.20
C GLU A 133 5.48 9.70 14.24
N ALA A 134 5.16 8.42 14.14
CA ALA A 134 5.79 7.51 13.19
C ALA A 134 5.58 7.99 11.75
N THR A 135 4.37 8.38 11.38
CA THR A 135 4.05 8.90 10.05
C THR A 135 4.85 10.16 9.71
N ILE A 136 4.95 11.11 10.65
CA ILE A 136 5.73 12.34 10.48
C ILE A 136 7.24 12.04 10.34
N ALA A 137 7.72 10.98 10.96
CA ALA A 137 9.12 10.60 10.95
C ALA A 137 9.56 9.84 9.68
N ILE A 138 8.61 9.42 8.81
CA ILE A 138 8.92 8.72 7.54
C ILE A 138 9.82 9.61 6.66
N GLY A 139 10.87 8.99 6.12
CA GLY A 139 11.85 9.65 5.25
C GLY A 139 12.88 10.52 5.98
N SER A 140 12.76 10.71 7.31
CA SER A 140 13.74 11.43 8.12
C SER A 140 14.46 10.55 9.15
N ARG A 141 13.73 9.74 9.90
CA ARG A 141 14.26 8.86 10.97
C ARG A 141 13.84 7.41 10.83
N ILE A 142 12.72 7.16 10.17
CA ILE A 142 12.16 5.83 9.94
C ILE A 142 11.71 5.69 8.49
N ASP A 143 11.48 4.45 8.07
CA ASP A 143 10.84 4.14 6.80
C ASP A 143 9.83 3.00 7.01
N ALA A 144 8.59 3.23 6.58
CA ALA A 144 7.50 2.29 6.73
C ALA A 144 6.56 2.32 5.52
N PHE A 145 6.10 1.15 5.13
CA PHE A 145 5.15 0.97 4.02
C PHE A 145 3.69 1.03 4.49
N LEU A 146 3.43 0.61 5.73
CA LEU A 146 2.11 0.61 6.35
C LEU A 146 2.22 1.07 7.80
N ILE A 147 1.29 1.92 8.22
CA ILE A 147 1.03 2.26 9.63
C ILE A 147 -0.49 2.36 9.78
N THR A 148 -1.09 1.47 10.56
CA THR A 148 -2.55 1.44 10.76
C THR A 148 -2.86 1.20 12.23
N ALA A 149 -3.46 2.18 12.90
CA ALA A 149 -3.95 2.03 14.26
C ALA A 149 -5.30 1.29 14.26
N VAL A 150 -5.42 0.31 15.13
CA VAL A 150 -6.55 -0.63 15.20
C VAL A 150 -7.05 -0.70 16.64
N GLU A 151 -8.32 -0.41 16.84
CA GLU A 151 -8.96 -0.44 18.16
C GLU A 151 -9.27 -1.89 18.58
N ARG A 152 -9.07 -2.21 19.86
CA ARG A 152 -9.25 -3.56 20.43
C ARG A 152 -10.61 -4.18 20.16
N ARG A 153 -11.67 -3.41 20.09
CA ARG A 153 -13.02 -3.92 19.85
C ARG A 153 -13.19 -4.60 18.48
N ILE A 154 -12.28 -4.34 17.53
CA ILE A 154 -12.28 -5.01 16.23
C ILE A 154 -11.27 -6.16 16.14
N ALA A 155 -10.49 -6.43 17.22
CA ALA A 155 -9.56 -7.56 17.27
C ALA A 155 -10.19 -8.91 16.88
N PRO A 156 -11.45 -9.22 17.25
CA PRO A 156 -12.10 -10.48 16.84
C PRO A 156 -12.13 -10.71 15.31
N TYR A 157 -12.19 -9.65 14.51
CA TYR A 157 -12.15 -9.77 13.04
C TYR A 157 -10.77 -10.22 12.52
N TYR A 158 -9.73 -10.06 13.33
CA TYR A 158 -8.36 -10.39 12.97
C TYR A 158 -7.85 -11.70 13.57
N THR A 159 -8.67 -12.36 14.43
CA THR A 159 -8.26 -13.59 15.13
C THR A 159 -7.80 -14.67 14.17
N ALA A 160 -8.46 -14.85 13.02
CA ALA A 160 -8.09 -15.85 12.03
C ALA A 160 -6.72 -15.58 11.39
N SER A 161 -6.30 -14.31 11.31
CA SER A 161 -5.05 -13.91 10.65
C SER A 161 -3.89 -13.74 11.63
N PHE A 162 -4.15 -13.29 12.84
CA PHE A 162 -3.12 -12.89 13.80
C PHE A 162 -3.11 -13.73 15.09
N GLY A 163 -4.20 -14.47 15.40
CA GLY A 163 -4.31 -15.25 16.63
C GLY A 163 -4.03 -14.37 17.86
N ASP A 164 -3.25 -14.92 18.80
CA ASP A 164 -2.90 -14.25 20.05
C ASP A 164 -1.97 -13.02 19.87
N ARG A 165 -1.41 -12.81 18.68
CA ARG A 165 -0.58 -11.63 18.39
C ARG A 165 -1.37 -10.32 18.44
N PHE A 166 -2.70 -10.38 18.31
CA PHE A 166 -3.58 -9.24 18.56
C PHE A 166 -4.63 -9.63 19.61
N PRO A 167 -4.30 -9.53 20.91
CA PRO A 167 -5.21 -9.89 21.99
C PRO A 167 -6.38 -8.89 22.06
N THR A 168 -7.57 -9.38 22.41
CA THR A 168 -8.80 -8.60 22.43
C THR A 168 -8.86 -7.48 23.48
N ASN A 169 -7.91 -7.47 24.42
CA ASN A 169 -7.81 -6.45 25.48
C ASN A 169 -6.79 -5.35 25.20
N LYS A 170 -6.15 -5.34 24.03
CA LYS A 170 -5.17 -4.32 23.64
C LYS A 170 -5.58 -3.62 22.36
N ASP A 171 -5.20 -2.36 22.23
CA ASP A 171 -5.21 -1.63 20.97
C ASP A 171 -3.89 -1.89 20.24
N ALA A 172 -3.88 -1.76 18.92
CA ALA A 172 -2.69 -2.14 18.15
C ALA A 172 -2.35 -1.10 17.07
N VAL A 173 -1.09 -1.12 16.65
CA VAL A 173 -0.66 -0.54 15.38
C VAL A 173 -0.04 -1.65 14.54
N PHE A 174 -0.66 -1.94 13.40
CA PHE A 174 -0.10 -2.80 12.37
C PHE A 174 0.80 -1.98 11.47
N SER A 175 1.98 -2.49 11.20
CA SER A 175 2.96 -1.79 10.40
C SER A 175 3.81 -2.74 9.55
N MET A 176 4.35 -2.17 8.46
CA MET A 176 5.40 -2.80 7.66
C MET A 176 6.58 -1.84 7.68
N VAL A 177 7.65 -2.21 8.37
CA VAL A 177 8.79 -1.34 8.69
C VAL A 177 10.01 -1.81 7.91
N ASN A 178 10.78 -0.85 7.40
CA ASN A 178 12.08 -1.13 6.80
C ASN A 178 13.02 -1.73 7.87
N PRO A 179 13.64 -2.90 7.63
CA PRO A 179 14.53 -3.54 8.60
C PRO A 179 15.66 -2.62 9.10
N ASP A 180 16.18 -1.74 8.26
CA ASP A 180 17.24 -0.81 8.63
C ASP A 180 16.81 0.25 9.65
N HIS A 181 15.50 0.45 9.81
CA HIS A 181 14.91 1.42 10.75
C HIS A 181 14.17 0.78 11.94
N LEU A 182 14.30 -0.53 12.11
CA LEU A 182 13.53 -1.26 13.13
C LEU A 182 13.94 -0.87 14.57
N SER A 183 15.20 -0.50 14.80
CA SER A 183 15.68 -0.03 16.10
C SER A 183 15.03 1.30 16.51
N GLU A 184 15.00 2.27 15.59
CA GLU A 184 14.35 3.57 15.81
C GLU A 184 12.85 3.42 15.98
N TRP A 185 12.23 2.51 15.22
CA TRP A 185 10.83 2.16 15.36
C TRP A 185 10.51 1.66 16.77
N ARG A 186 11.33 0.76 17.33
CA ARG A 186 11.18 0.23 18.70
C ARG A 186 11.34 1.29 19.77
N VAL A 187 12.30 2.18 19.59
CA VAL A 187 12.48 3.33 20.50
C VAL A 187 11.24 4.21 20.51
N LEU A 188 10.68 4.50 19.32
CA LEU A 188 9.47 5.30 19.21
C LEU A 188 8.25 4.58 19.80
N LEU A 189 8.11 3.27 19.57
CA LEU A 189 7.07 2.43 20.17
C LEU A 189 7.10 2.51 21.69
N ALA A 190 8.26 2.28 22.29
CA ALA A 190 8.45 2.33 23.75
C ALA A 190 8.17 3.72 24.33
N LYS A 191 8.55 4.79 23.62
CA LYS A 191 8.26 6.18 24.01
C LYS A 191 6.77 6.43 24.25
N HIS A 192 5.90 5.76 23.46
CA HIS A 192 4.45 5.87 23.57
C HIS A 192 3.80 4.76 24.41
N GLY A 193 4.61 4.03 25.20
CA GLY A 193 4.11 2.96 26.06
C GLY A 193 3.66 1.70 25.31
N GLY A 194 4.02 1.57 24.04
CA GLY A 194 3.74 0.38 23.24
C GLY A 194 4.73 -0.76 23.51
N THR A 195 4.28 -1.99 23.32
CA THR A 195 5.07 -3.22 23.39
C THR A 195 4.94 -4.00 22.10
N GLU A 196 5.97 -4.78 21.73
CA GLU A 196 5.87 -5.68 20.60
C GLU A 196 4.97 -6.87 20.93
N SER A 197 4.13 -7.28 19.97
CA SER A 197 3.49 -8.58 19.98
C SER A 197 4.52 -9.65 19.60
N MET A 198 4.61 -10.69 20.39
CA MET A 198 5.47 -11.87 20.12
C MET A 198 4.82 -12.82 19.13
#